data_43152ccdb6ee92764e309b03f95a27e2
#
_entry.id   43152ccdb6ee92764e309b03f95a27e2
#
_cell.length_a   1.000
_cell.length_b   1.000
_cell.length_c   1.000
_cell.angle_alpha   90.00
_cell.angle_beta   90.00
_cell.angle_gamma   90.00
#
_symmetry.space_group_name_H-M   'P 1'
#
loop_
_entity.id
_entity.type
_entity.pdbx_description
1 polymer ?
#
loop_
_entity_poly.entity_id
_entity_poly.type
_entity_poly.pdbx_seq_one_letter_code
_entity_poly.pdbx_strand_id
1 'polypeptide(L)'
;MSSSVQDDLEDVRRLASRRVLVVGDLVLDAYITGRPARVSREAPVLVLDVVEREDRAGSAASPAANVIALGSQATVVGVVGCDPPGVRLEQDLRRLGVNESGLVRARGAATSTKTRILAQGFTGGLHGRQQVLRMDETEPLPAEATQACTDIVARLAPDFDAILLSDYRGGVVSEATIAAACASGRPISVDSQGDLRRFRSFDLLKINQAEAQAALGSDDMLGGGDALRGEVDARVLVITLGDEGMLVFEDATQPAHVAAVRATEVFDVTGAGDTVIAVLTLGLIAGLSTLRSAQLASAAASIVVRRLGVAVATADEIVAALKNASV
;
A
#
# COMPACT_ATOMS: atom_id res chain seq x y z
N MET A 1 -23.25 24.69 3.13
CA MET A 1 -22.32 23.81 2.42
C MET A 1 -22.89 23.56 1.06
N SER A 2 -22.09 23.61 -0.04
CA SER A 2 -22.60 23.26 -1.36
C SER A 2 -23.00 21.79 -1.40
N SER A 3 -23.93 21.39 -2.25
CA SER A 3 -24.39 19.99 -2.43
C SER A 3 -23.20 19.03 -2.62
N SER A 4 -22.20 19.40 -3.43
CA SER A 4 -21.00 18.58 -3.70
C SER A 4 -20.17 18.24 -2.45
N VAL A 5 -20.02 19.17 -1.51
CA VAL A 5 -19.24 18.95 -0.27
C VAL A 5 -19.96 18.00 0.69
N GLN A 6 -21.29 18.01 0.65
CA GLN A 6 -22.09 17.11 1.48
C GLN A 6 -22.04 15.69 0.93
N ASP A 7 -22.03 15.54 -0.39
CA ASP A 7 -21.87 14.25 -1.07
C ASP A 7 -20.46 13.67 -0.81
N ASP A 8 -19.41 14.52 -0.88
CA ASP A 8 -18.04 14.10 -0.54
C ASP A 8 -17.92 13.54 0.88
N LEU A 9 -18.52 14.23 1.86
CA LEU A 9 -18.52 13.82 3.25
C LEU A 9 -19.28 12.50 3.46
N GLU A 10 -20.41 12.32 2.77
CA GLU A 10 -21.21 11.10 2.86
C GLU A 10 -20.45 9.91 2.27
N ASP A 11 -19.84 10.07 1.08
CA ASP A 11 -19.06 9.02 0.43
C ASP A 11 -17.86 8.58 1.28
N VAL A 12 -17.11 9.54 1.85
CA VAL A 12 -15.99 9.22 2.74
C VAL A 12 -16.47 8.52 4.01
N ARG A 13 -17.61 8.90 4.59
CA ARG A 13 -18.20 8.21 5.75
C ARG A 13 -18.61 6.77 5.45
N ARG A 14 -19.02 6.48 4.21
CA ARG A 14 -19.38 5.10 3.78
C ARG A 14 -18.18 4.16 3.78
N LEU A 15 -16.94 4.68 3.71
CA LEU A 15 -15.73 3.88 3.80
C LEU A 15 -15.51 3.29 5.21
N ALA A 16 -16.13 3.87 6.24
CA ALA A 16 -15.94 3.44 7.63
C ALA A 16 -16.74 2.18 8.00
N SER A 17 -16.39 1.60 9.15
CA SER A 17 -17.09 0.46 9.77
C SER A 17 -17.05 -0.83 8.94
N ARG A 18 -16.02 -1.02 8.13
CA ARG A 18 -15.75 -2.24 7.36
C ARG A 18 -14.66 -3.08 8.02
N ARG A 19 -14.62 -4.37 7.70
CA ARG A 19 -13.57 -5.29 8.14
C ARG A 19 -12.81 -5.79 6.93
N VAL A 20 -11.52 -5.47 6.84
CA VAL A 20 -10.64 -5.88 5.74
C VAL A 20 -9.58 -6.83 6.26
N LEU A 21 -9.44 -7.99 5.62
CA LEU A 21 -8.34 -8.91 5.83
C LEU A 21 -7.21 -8.54 4.86
N VAL A 22 -6.12 -7.98 5.36
CA VAL A 22 -4.95 -7.64 4.55
C VAL A 22 -3.96 -8.79 4.63
N VAL A 23 -3.69 -9.43 3.50
CA VAL A 23 -2.82 -10.60 3.40
C VAL A 23 -1.61 -10.23 2.56
N GLY A 24 -0.41 -10.35 3.11
CA GLY A 24 0.77 -10.01 2.32
C GLY A 24 2.07 -9.92 3.10
N ASP A 25 3.09 -9.49 2.37
CA ASP A 25 4.44 -9.41 2.89
C ASP A 25 4.58 -8.23 3.87
N LEU A 26 5.14 -8.50 5.02
CA LEU A 26 5.41 -7.51 6.05
C LEU A 26 6.89 -7.12 6.03
N VAL A 27 7.17 -5.83 6.08
CA VAL A 27 8.52 -5.29 6.04
C VAL A 27 8.67 -4.22 7.12
N LEU A 28 9.80 -4.23 7.82
CA LEU A 28 10.19 -3.12 8.69
C LEU A 28 10.92 -2.08 7.84
N ASP A 29 10.32 -0.91 7.64
CA ASP A 29 10.97 0.25 7.05
C ASP A 29 11.73 1.00 8.16
N ALA A 30 13.07 0.84 8.19
CA ALA A 30 13.95 1.48 9.15
C ALA A 30 14.58 2.75 8.55
N TYR A 31 14.44 3.88 9.22
CA TYR A 31 15.02 5.16 8.80
C TYR A 31 16.12 5.58 9.78
N ILE A 32 17.30 5.87 9.25
CA ILE A 32 18.44 6.40 10.02
C ILE A 32 18.78 7.76 9.45
N THR A 33 18.47 8.83 10.18
CA THR A 33 18.81 10.18 9.79
C THR A 33 20.10 10.61 10.47
N GLY A 34 21.06 11.12 9.69
CA GLY A 34 22.33 11.64 10.21
C GLY A 34 22.71 12.97 9.60
N ARG A 35 23.53 13.73 10.32
CA ARG A 35 24.16 14.95 9.79
C ARG A 35 25.48 14.61 9.12
N PRO A 36 25.74 15.10 7.89
CA PRO A 36 27.04 14.98 7.27
C PRO A 36 28.14 15.62 8.16
N ALA A 37 29.12 14.83 8.59
CA ALA A 37 30.21 15.30 9.45
C ALA A 37 31.50 15.51 8.65
N ARG A 38 31.91 14.51 7.88
CA ARG A 38 33.16 14.52 7.09
C ARG A 38 33.16 13.41 6.04
N VAL A 39 34.10 13.43 5.14
CA VAL A 39 34.49 12.27 4.33
C VAL A 39 35.38 11.37 5.16
N SER A 40 35.18 10.04 5.07
CA SER A 40 36.02 9.07 5.79
C SER A 40 37.48 9.16 5.30
N ARG A 41 38.42 8.83 6.21
CA ARG A 41 39.81 8.65 5.84
C ARG A 41 40.14 7.26 5.30
N GLU A 42 39.23 6.31 5.50
CA GLU A 42 39.40 4.90 5.13
C GLU A 42 38.90 4.62 3.71
N ALA A 43 37.89 5.37 3.25
CA ALA A 43 37.28 5.24 1.93
C ALA A 43 36.60 6.57 1.55
N PRO A 44 36.35 6.85 0.26
CA PRO A 44 35.68 8.09 -0.18
C PRO A 44 34.16 8.03 0.08
N VAL A 45 33.76 7.79 1.33
CA VAL A 45 32.38 7.70 1.78
C VAL A 45 32.06 8.80 2.80
N LEU A 46 30.80 9.23 2.81
CA LEU A 46 30.30 10.22 3.75
C LEU A 46 30.15 9.58 5.15
N VAL A 47 30.66 10.27 6.18
CA VAL A 47 30.41 9.94 7.59
C VAL A 47 29.26 10.78 8.09
N LEU A 48 28.24 10.12 8.61
CA LEU A 48 27.04 10.74 9.18
C LEU A 48 27.04 10.56 10.70
N ASP A 49 26.86 11.66 11.42
CA ASP A 49 26.53 11.61 12.86
C ASP A 49 25.02 11.36 12.98
N VAL A 50 24.64 10.20 13.51
CA VAL A 50 23.23 9.79 13.62
C VAL A 50 22.52 10.70 14.62
N VAL A 51 21.39 11.28 14.20
CA VAL A 51 20.55 12.17 15.00
C VAL A 51 19.18 11.58 15.31
N GLU A 52 18.70 10.64 14.47
CA GLU A 52 17.37 10.06 14.62
C GLU A 52 17.34 8.64 14.06
N ARG A 53 16.55 7.78 14.71
CA ARG A 53 16.17 6.46 14.19
C ARG A 53 14.66 6.32 14.32
N GLU A 54 14.03 5.88 13.24
CA GLU A 54 12.59 5.67 13.18
C GLU A 54 12.32 4.35 12.47
N ASP A 55 11.42 3.56 13.03
CA ASP A 55 10.97 2.30 12.44
C ASP A 55 9.46 2.41 12.12
N ARG A 56 9.05 1.90 10.98
CA ARG A 56 7.66 1.86 10.52
C ARG A 56 7.32 0.51 9.93
N ALA A 57 6.12 0.04 10.18
CA ALA A 57 5.57 -1.12 9.52
C ALA A 57 5.16 -0.74 8.09
N GLY A 58 5.75 -1.41 7.10
CA GLY A 58 5.55 -1.17 5.67
C GLY A 58 4.98 -2.35 4.92
N SER A 59 4.93 -2.24 3.59
CA SER A 59 4.32 -3.22 2.68
C SER A 59 2.88 -3.50 3.09
N ALA A 60 2.42 -4.72 3.33
CA ALA A 60 1.04 -5.04 3.70
C ALA A 60 0.52 -4.31 4.96
N ALA A 61 1.40 -3.83 5.84
CA ALA A 61 1.01 -2.99 6.98
C ALA A 61 0.54 -1.59 6.57
N SER A 62 1.05 -1.05 5.45
CA SER A 62 0.69 0.29 4.98
C SER A 62 -0.78 0.38 4.53
N PRO A 63 -1.31 -0.48 3.63
CA PRO A 63 -2.73 -0.46 3.33
C PRO A 63 -3.61 -0.79 4.55
N ALA A 64 -3.16 -1.67 5.47
CA ALA A 64 -3.89 -1.93 6.71
C ALA A 64 -4.04 -0.68 7.58
N ALA A 65 -2.97 0.11 7.74
CA ALA A 65 -2.99 1.37 8.46
C ALA A 65 -3.92 2.40 7.81
N ASN A 66 -3.96 2.47 6.48
CA ASN A 66 -4.88 3.35 5.75
C ASN A 66 -6.35 2.94 5.93
N VAL A 67 -6.66 1.64 5.93
CA VAL A 67 -8.01 1.13 6.25
C VAL A 67 -8.45 1.61 7.63
N ILE A 68 -7.58 1.56 8.64
CA ILE A 68 -7.87 2.00 10.00
C ILE A 68 -8.06 3.52 10.07
N ALA A 69 -7.18 4.29 9.42
CA ALA A 69 -7.26 5.75 9.38
C ALA A 69 -8.58 6.26 8.78
N LEU A 70 -9.23 5.44 7.94
CA LEU A 70 -10.54 5.71 7.33
C LEU A 70 -11.72 5.20 8.18
N GLY A 71 -11.49 4.80 9.43
CA GLY A 71 -12.54 4.40 10.37
C GLY A 71 -13.01 2.95 10.21
N SER A 72 -12.26 2.12 9.49
CA SER A 72 -12.51 0.70 9.32
C SER A 72 -11.55 -0.16 10.15
N GLN A 73 -11.73 -1.47 10.17
CA GLN A 73 -10.90 -2.42 10.90
C GLN A 73 -10.03 -3.21 9.90
N ALA A 74 -8.76 -3.38 10.23
CA ALA A 74 -7.85 -4.22 9.47
C ALA A 74 -7.24 -5.31 10.35
N THR A 75 -7.26 -6.54 9.85
CA THR A 75 -6.49 -7.66 10.40
C THR A 75 -5.43 -8.02 9.37
N VAL A 76 -4.19 -8.17 9.81
CA VAL A 76 -3.09 -8.52 8.91
C VAL A 76 -2.79 -10.02 9.01
N VAL A 77 -2.57 -10.67 7.86
CA VAL A 77 -1.96 -12.00 7.74
C VAL A 77 -0.63 -11.84 7.03
N GLY A 78 0.43 -12.21 7.71
CA GLY A 78 1.80 -12.09 7.21
C GLY A 78 2.79 -12.76 8.14
N VAL A 79 4.06 -12.76 7.78
CA VAL A 79 5.12 -13.41 8.53
C VAL A 79 6.09 -12.39 9.09
N VAL A 80 6.49 -12.59 10.35
CA VAL A 80 7.61 -11.90 11.00
C VAL A 80 8.56 -12.94 11.59
N GLY A 81 9.83 -12.62 11.66
CA GLY A 81 10.82 -13.41 12.38
C GLY A 81 10.67 -13.27 13.89
N CYS A 82 11.25 -14.23 14.63
CA CYS A 82 11.41 -14.12 16.08
C CYS A 82 12.71 -13.34 16.41
N ASP A 83 12.88 -12.16 15.83
CA ASP A 83 14.08 -11.33 15.86
C ASP A 83 13.77 -9.89 16.30
N PRO A 84 14.79 -9.05 16.59
CA PRO A 84 14.56 -7.67 17.00
C PRO A 84 13.78 -6.83 15.98
N PRO A 85 13.98 -6.92 14.64
CA PRO A 85 13.14 -6.25 13.66
C PRO A 85 11.67 -6.67 13.75
N GLY A 86 11.38 -7.98 13.93
CA GLY A 86 10.02 -8.48 14.08
C GLY A 86 9.30 -7.90 15.30
N VAL A 87 10.01 -7.82 16.44
CA VAL A 87 9.45 -7.19 17.65
C VAL A 87 9.08 -5.72 17.41
N ARG A 88 9.94 -4.96 16.70
CA ARG A 88 9.68 -3.54 16.39
C ARG A 88 8.51 -3.39 15.42
N LEU A 89 8.42 -4.25 14.42
CA LEU A 89 7.33 -4.28 13.46
C LEU A 89 5.99 -4.55 14.16
N GLU A 90 5.94 -5.56 15.05
CA GLU A 90 4.74 -5.84 15.85
C GLU A 90 4.33 -4.67 16.74
N GLN A 91 5.30 -4.00 17.37
CA GLN A 91 5.02 -2.82 18.19
C GLN A 91 4.39 -1.70 17.36
N ASP A 92 4.86 -1.49 16.13
CA ASP A 92 4.30 -0.48 15.23
C ASP A 92 2.90 -0.87 14.72
N LEU A 93 2.65 -2.14 14.39
CA LEU A 93 1.32 -2.63 14.04
C LEU A 93 0.30 -2.35 15.16
N ARG A 94 0.67 -2.62 16.43
CA ARG A 94 -0.18 -2.31 17.59
C ARG A 94 -0.43 -0.82 17.74
N ARG A 95 0.62 0.00 17.56
CA ARG A 95 0.50 1.46 17.61
C ARG A 95 -0.45 2.00 16.54
N LEU A 96 -0.45 1.39 15.36
CA LEU A 96 -1.35 1.70 14.25
C LEU A 96 -2.78 1.16 14.46
N GLY A 97 -3.02 0.35 15.49
CA GLY A 97 -4.31 -0.28 15.77
C GLY A 97 -4.63 -1.46 14.85
N VAL A 98 -3.64 -2.00 14.12
CA VAL A 98 -3.80 -3.16 13.25
C VAL A 98 -3.98 -4.41 14.10
N ASN A 99 -5.00 -5.21 13.80
CA ASN A 99 -5.21 -6.49 14.47
C ASN A 99 -4.19 -7.52 13.93
N GLU A 100 -3.35 -8.03 14.83
CA GLU A 100 -2.27 -8.97 14.53
C GLU A 100 -2.64 -10.44 14.75
N SER A 101 -3.94 -10.77 14.89
CA SER A 101 -4.39 -12.16 15.15
C SER A 101 -4.09 -13.14 14.01
N GLY A 102 -3.77 -12.63 12.82
CA GLY A 102 -3.31 -13.41 11.67
C GLY A 102 -1.78 -13.43 11.51
N LEU A 103 -1.00 -12.87 12.44
CA LEU A 103 0.44 -12.77 12.33
C LEU A 103 1.13 -14.09 12.65
N VAL A 104 1.95 -14.58 11.72
CA VAL A 104 2.78 -15.78 11.87
C VAL A 104 4.18 -15.38 12.35
N ARG A 105 4.57 -15.88 13.52
CA ARG A 105 5.92 -15.70 14.08
C ARG A 105 6.78 -16.92 13.73
N ALA A 106 7.63 -16.77 12.72
CA ALA A 106 8.43 -17.87 12.19
C ALA A 106 9.81 -17.94 12.89
N ARG A 107 10.07 -19.02 13.61
CA ARG A 107 11.42 -19.29 14.13
C ARG A 107 12.38 -19.61 12.99
N GLY A 108 13.55 -19.00 12.99
CA GLY A 108 14.57 -19.22 11.96
C GLY A 108 14.33 -18.43 10.66
N ALA A 109 13.28 -17.62 10.58
CA ALA A 109 13.12 -16.61 9.52
C ALA A 109 13.62 -15.26 10.03
N ALA A 110 14.26 -14.48 9.18
CA ALA A 110 14.55 -13.08 9.43
C ALA A 110 13.33 -12.23 9.01
N THR A 111 13.03 -11.19 9.79
CA THR A 111 12.04 -10.19 9.40
C THR A 111 12.59 -9.33 8.27
N SER A 112 11.89 -9.29 7.13
CA SER A 112 12.28 -8.43 6.02
C SER A 112 12.41 -6.98 6.49
N THR A 113 13.57 -6.36 6.19
CA THR A 113 13.88 -5.00 6.63
C THR A 113 14.41 -4.17 5.47
N LYS A 114 13.92 -2.94 5.32
CA LYS A 114 14.41 -1.95 4.37
C LYS A 114 14.96 -0.76 5.14
N THR A 115 16.29 -0.69 5.26
CA THR A 115 16.97 0.40 5.96
C THR A 115 17.32 1.52 5.00
N ARG A 116 16.77 2.72 5.25
CA ARG A 116 17.08 3.95 4.50
C ARG A 116 17.93 4.88 5.33
N ILE A 117 19.09 5.24 4.82
CA ILE A 117 20.00 6.19 5.45
C ILE A 117 19.79 7.55 4.79
N LEU A 118 19.42 8.54 5.60
CA LEU A 118 19.10 9.89 5.18
C LEU A 118 20.16 10.86 5.70
N ALA A 119 20.71 11.69 4.82
CA ALA A 119 21.56 12.82 5.19
C ALA A 119 20.69 14.07 5.37
N GLN A 120 20.77 14.70 6.54
CA GLN A 120 20.09 15.97 6.83
C GLN A 120 21.07 17.13 6.63
N GLY A 121 20.79 18.01 5.64
CA GLY A 121 21.61 19.20 5.36
C GLY A 121 21.51 20.27 6.45
N PHE A 122 22.44 21.24 6.40
CA PHE A 122 22.50 22.35 7.36
C PHE A 122 21.38 23.40 7.20
N THR A 123 20.71 23.44 6.06
CA THR A 123 19.56 24.31 5.81
C THR A 123 18.30 23.61 6.33
N GLY A 124 17.87 24.03 7.51
CA GLY A 124 16.78 23.43 8.26
C GLY A 124 15.45 23.41 7.49
N GLY A 125 14.83 22.25 7.46
CA GLY A 125 13.52 21.95 6.90
C GLY A 125 13.46 20.50 6.41
N LEU A 126 12.25 19.96 6.22
CA LEU A 126 12.03 18.64 5.64
C LEU A 126 12.67 18.50 4.25
N HIS A 127 12.84 19.58 3.52
CA HIS A 127 13.54 19.67 2.22
C HIS A 127 15.05 19.37 2.28
N GLY A 128 15.64 19.23 3.47
CA GLY A 128 17.04 18.95 3.66
C GLY A 128 17.40 17.48 3.88
N ARG A 129 16.47 16.54 3.83
CA ARG A 129 16.75 15.10 4.00
C ARG A 129 16.91 14.43 2.64
N GLN A 130 18.10 13.93 2.35
CA GLN A 130 18.41 13.21 1.11
C GLN A 130 18.74 11.75 1.46
N GLN A 131 18.10 10.80 0.79
CA GLN A 131 18.47 9.39 0.89
C GLN A 131 19.83 9.17 0.23
N VAL A 132 20.79 8.68 1.01
CA VAL A 132 22.16 8.43 0.55
C VAL A 132 22.44 6.95 0.37
N LEU A 133 21.69 6.07 1.04
CA LEU A 133 21.83 4.62 0.93
C LEU A 133 20.52 3.94 1.29
N ARG A 134 20.26 2.79 0.66
CA ARG A 134 19.24 1.84 1.07
C ARG A 134 19.86 0.45 1.15
N MET A 135 19.53 -0.28 2.21
CA MET A 135 19.90 -1.67 2.41
C MET A 135 18.63 -2.49 2.58
N ASP A 136 18.50 -3.56 1.82
CA ASP A 136 17.36 -4.47 1.89
C ASP A 136 17.86 -5.82 2.42
N GLU A 137 17.26 -6.27 3.52
CA GLU A 137 17.49 -7.58 4.12
C GLU A 137 16.21 -8.38 3.95
N THR A 138 16.24 -9.32 3.01
CA THR A 138 15.09 -10.15 2.66
C THR A 138 15.57 -11.58 2.46
N GLU A 139 14.92 -12.52 3.12
CA GLU A 139 15.18 -13.96 2.99
C GLU A 139 13.89 -14.68 2.55
N PRO A 140 14.01 -15.81 1.82
CA PRO A 140 12.86 -16.64 1.51
C PRO A 140 12.16 -17.12 2.78
N LEU A 141 10.83 -17.11 2.78
CA LEU A 141 10.06 -17.62 3.91
C LEU A 141 10.14 -19.15 4.00
N PRO A 142 10.20 -19.71 5.21
CA PRO A 142 10.02 -21.14 5.41
C PRO A 142 8.64 -21.61 4.90
N ALA A 143 8.60 -22.78 4.27
CA ALA A 143 7.35 -23.32 3.70
C ALA A 143 6.24 -23.47 4.75
N GLU A 144 6.61 -23.82 5.99
CA GLU A 144 5.66 -23.94 7.10
C GLU A 144 5.04 -22.59 7.46
N ALA A 145 5.78 -21.49 7.34
CA ALA A 145 5.26 -20.14 7.61
C ALA A 145 4.27 -19.71 6.53
N THR A 146 4.58 -19.98 5.26
CA THR A 146 3.65 -19.73 4.14
C THR A 146 2.39 -20.59 4.28
N GLN A 147 2.52 -21.87 4.63
CA GLN A 147 1.37 -22.75 4.87
C GLN A 147 0.51 -22.26 6.03
N ALA A 148 1.13 -21.81 7.13
CA ALA A 148 0.40 -21.24 8.25
C ALA A 148 -0.40 -19.99 7.85
N CYS A 149 0.15 -19.10 7.00
CA CYS A 149 -0.61 -17.99 6.44
C CYS A 149 -1.81 -18.47 5.63
N THR A 150 -1.64 -19.48 4.78
CA THR A 150 -2.72 -20.08 3.98
C THR A 150 -3.86 -20.60 4.88
N ASP A 151 -3.52 -21.34 5.93
CA ASP A 151 -4.50 -21.91 6.88
C ASP A 151 -5.25 -20.80 7.64
N ILE A 152 -4.54 -19.73 8.01
CA ILE A 152 -5.14 -18.55 8.66
C ILE A 152 -6.10 -17.84 7.70
N VAL A 153 -5.71 -17.63 6.44
CA VAL A 153 -6.58 -17.01 5.42
C VAL A 153 -7.84 -17.86 5.24
N ALA A 154 -7.71 -19.17 5.04
CA ALA A 154 -8.85 -20.07 4.89
C ALA A 154 -9.84 -20.01 6.06
N ARG A 155 -9.31 -19.83 7.28
CA ARG A 155 -10.12 -19.75 8.51
C ARG A 155 -10.75 -18.38 8.71
N LEU A 156 -10.04 -17.28 8.43
CA LEU A 156 -10.48 -15.93 8.77
C LEU A 156 -11.26 -15.25 7.65
N ALA A 157 -10.89 -15.47 6.39
CA ALA A 157 -11.43 -14.71 5.26
C ALA A 157 -12.97 -14.67 5.19
N PRO A 158 -13.72 -15.76 5.51
CA PRO A 158 -15.19 -15.72 5.48
C PRO A 158 -15.84 -14.68 6.42
N ASP A 159 -15.13 -14.25 7.47
CA ASP A 159 -15.66 -13.32 8.46
C ASP A 159 -15.40 -11.83 8.11
N PHE A 160 -14.74 -11.56 6.99
CA PHE A 160 -14.39 -10.20 6.57
C PHE A 160 -15.27 -9.71 5.43
N ASP A 161 -15.34 -8.39 5.25
CA ASP A 161 -16.12 -7.77 4.18
C ASP A 161 -15.36 -7.77 2.85
N ALA A 162 -14.01 -7.73 2.91
CA ALA A 162 -13.12 -7.88 1.76
C ALA A 162 -11.76 -8.47 2.18
N ILE A 163 -11.05 -8.99 1.18
CA ILE A 163 -9.64 -9.40 1.29
C ILE A 163 -8.80 -8.47 0.41
N LEU A 164 -7.70 -7.98 0.94
CA LEU A 164 -6.71 -7.22 0.20
C LEU A 164 -5.41 -8.02 0.16
N LEU A 165 -5.02 -8.49 -1.03
CA LEU A 165 -3.75 -9.16 -1.27
C LEU A 165 -2.69 -8.11 -1.62
N SER A 166 -1.65 -8.00 -0.79
CA SER A 166 -0.54 -7.05 -0.93
C SER A 166 0.75 -7.84 -1.16
N ASP A 167 1.07 -8.08 -2.45
CA ASP A 167 2.14 -8.97 -2.90
C ASP A 167 3.41 -8.20 -3.29
N TYR A 168 4.39 -8.21 -2.42
CA TYR A 168 5.72 -7.66 -2.66
C TYR A 168 6.75 -8.74 -3.01
N ARG A 169 6.29 -9.93 -3.41
CA ARG A 169 7.09 -11.09 -3.80
C ARG A 169 7.91 -11.71 -2.66
N GLY A 170 7.52 -11.44 -1.42
CA GLY A 170 8.14 -12.02 -0.21
C GLY A 170 7.67 -13.44 0.10
N GLY A 171 6.61 -13.93 -0.58
CA GLY A 171 6.16 -15.32 -0.52
C GLY A 171 4.93 -15.59 0.35
N VAL A 172 4.36 -14.59 1.03
CA VAL A 172 3.10 -14.76 1.78
C VAL A 172 1.94 -15.02 0.83
N VAL A 173 1.87 -14.28 -0.30
CA VAL A 173 0.83 -14.43 -1.31
C VAL A 173 1.21 -15.56 -2.28
N SER A 174 1.16 -16.81 -1.79
CA SER A 174 1.37 -18.02 -2.57
C SER A 174 0.13 -18.43 -3.36
N GLU A 175 0.26 -19.36 -4.32
CA GLU A 175 -0.90 -19.92 -5.05
C GLU A 175 -1.94 -20.53 -4.09
N ALA A 176 -1.47 -21.21 -3.04
CA ALA A 176 -2.35 -21.78 -2.01
C ALA A 176 -3.07 -20.68 -1.21
N THR A 177 -2.38 -19.58 -0.88
CA THR A 177 -2.96 -18.43 -0.18
C THR A 177 -4.01 -17.72 -1.06
N ILE A 178 -3.72 -17.56 -2.36
CA ILE A 178 -4.66 -17.01 -3.35
C ILE A 178 -5.90 -17.91 -3.42
N ALA A 179 -5.72 -19.23 -3.57
CA ALA A 179 -6.85 -20.17 -3.63
C ALA A 179 -7.71 -20.15 -2.35
N ALA A 180 -7.10 -20.03 -1.18
CA ALA A 180 -7.80 -19.91 0.10
C ALA A 180 -8.60 -18.59 0.19
N ALA A 181 -8.06 -17.48 -0.31
CA ALA A 181 -8.78 -16.22 -0.40
C ALA A 181 -9.99 -16.32 -1.33
N CYS A 182 -9.82 -16.88 -2.53
CA CYS A 182 -10.90 -17.10 -3.49
C CYS A 182 -12.01 -17.99 -2.93
N ALA A 183 -11.66 -19.05 -2.20
CA ALA A 183 -12.64 -19.97 -1.60
C ALA A 183 -13.54 -19.30 -0.55
N SER A 184 -13.18 -18.13 -0.03
CA SER A 184 -14.00 -17.38 0.92
C SER A 184 -15.27 -16.78 0.31
N GLY A 185 -15.30 -16.59 -1.02
CA GLY A 185 -16.39 -15.91 -1.74
C GLY A 185 -16.51 -14.41 -1.41
N ARG A 186 -15.50 -13.82 -0.80
CA ARG A 186 -15.45 -12.38 -0.48
C ARG A 186 -14.83 -11.57 -1.60
N PRO A 187 -15.19 -10.30 -1.78
CA PRO A 187 -14.52 -9.41 -2.71
C PRO A 187 -13.00 -9.37 -2.45
N ILE A 188 -12.21 -9.46 -3.52
CA ILE A 188 -10.75 -9.48 -3.43
C ILE A 188 -10.17 -8.32 -4.23
N SER A 189 -9.35 -7.52 -3.55
CA SER A 189 -8.51 -6.49 -4.15
C SER A 189 -7.05 -6.96 -4.15
N VAL A 190 -6.31 -6.62 -5.20
CA VAL A 190 -4.91 -7.03 -5.37
C VAL A 190 -4.04 -5.82 -5.68
N ASP A 191 -2.91 -5.73 -4.99
CA ASP A 191 -1.75 -4.89 -5.32
C ASP A 191 -0.53 -5.80 -5.39
N SER A 192 0.04 -6.00 -6.57
CA SER A 192 1.14 -6.95 -6.77
C SER A 192 2.24 -6.39 -7.64
N GLN A 193 3.48 -6.63 -7.22
CA GLN A 193 4.71 -6.39 -7.98
C GLN A 193 5.17 -7.64 -8.76
N GLY A 194 4.37 -8.69 -8.77
CA GLY A 194 4.67 -9.99 -9.36
C GLY A 194 4.07 -10.23 -10.74
N ASP A 195 3.99 -11.50 -11.13
CA ASP A 195 3.29 -11.93 -12.34
C ASP A 195 1.78 -11.79 -12.13
N LEU A 196 1.17 -10.86 -12.84
CA LEU A 196 -0.26 -10.56 -12.75
C LEU A 196 -1.15 -11.73 -13.18
N ARG A 197 -0.62 -12.66 -14.01
CA ARG A 197 -1.37 -13.84 -14.49
C ARG A 197 -1.68 -14.86 -13.40
N ARG A 198 -1.03 -14.74 -12.24
CA ARG A 198 -1.36 -15.51 -11.03
C ARG A 198 -2.72 -15.11 -10.45
N PHE A 199 -3.16 -13.91 -10.75
CA PHE A 199 -4.37 -13.32 -10.20
C PHE A 199 -5.47 -13.35 -11.26
N ARG A 200 -6.50 -14.18 -11.06
CA ARG A 200 -7.63 -14.33 -11.97
C ARG A 200 -8.94 -14.26 -11.24
N SER A 201 -9.95 -13.65 -11.88
CA SER A 201 -11.31 -13.53 -11.37
C SER A 201 -11.38 -12.71 -10.06
N PHE A 202 -10.64 -11.60 -10.01
CA PHE A 202 -10.64 -10.69 -8.88
C PHE A 202 -11.52 -9.46 -9.12
N ASP A 203 -12.02 -8.88 -8.03
CA ASP A 203 -12.89 -7.71 -8.13
C ASP A 203 -12.10 -6.45 -8.50
N LEU A 204 -10.88 -6.30 -7.98
CA LEU A 204 -10.04 -5.12 -8.20
C LEU A 204 -8.57 -5.50 -8.28
N LEU A 205 -7.92 -5.11 -9.37
CA LEU A 205 -6.47 -5.15 -9.52
C LEU A 205 -5.94 -3.71 -9.64
N LYS A 206 -5.01 -3.32 -8.78
CA LYS A 206 -4.28 -2.07 -8.90
C LYS A 206 -2.82 -2.36 -9.22
N ILE A 207 -2.30 -1.69 -10.22
CA ILE A 207 -0.88 -1.73 -10.61
C ILE A 207 -0.37 -0.32 -10.86
N ASN A 208 0.95 -0.14 -10.86
CA ASN A 208 1.56 1.11 -11.26
C ASN A 208 1.93 1.12 -12.75
N GLN A 209 2.35 2.29 -13.25
CA GLN A 209 2.74 2.49 -14.63
C GLN A 209 3.84 1.52 -15.11
N ALA A 210 4.88 1.32 -14.30
CA ALA A 210 5.99 0.42 -14.67
C ALA A 210 5.54 -1.05 -14.73
N GLU A 211 4.68 -1.48 -13.82
CA GLU A 211 4.08 -2.82 -13.81
C GLU A 211 3.17 -3.01 -15.01
N ALA A 212 2.36 -1.99 -15.37
CA ALA A 212 1.53 -2.01 -16.56
C ALA A 212 2.35 -2.09 -17.85
N GLN A 213 3.40 -1.28 -17.98
CA GLN A 213 4.33 -1.31 -19.12
C GLN A 213 4.99 -2.69 -19.27
N ALA A 214 5.43 -3.27 -18.15
CA ALA A 214 6.03 -4.61 -18.16
C ALA A 214 5.03 -5.70 -18.60
N ALA A 215 3.78 -5.61 -18.14
CA ALA A 215 2.74 -6.58 -18.49
C ALA A 215 2.28 -6.45 -19.95
N LEU A 216 2.13 -5.22 -20.44
CA LEU A 216 1.69 -4.91 -21.81
C LEU A 216 2.81 -5.04 -22.85
N GLY A 217 4.08 -4.90 -22.44
CA GLY A 217 5.19 -4.73 -23.37
C GLY A 217 5.10 -3.44 -24.19
N SER A 218 4.35 -2.44 -23.75
CA SER A 218 4.03 -1.19 -24.45
C SER A 218 3.77 -0.05 -23.46
N ASP A 219 4.01 1.19 -23.92
CA ASP A 219 3.67 2.41 -23.19
C ASP A 219 2.20 2.84 -23.37
N ASP A 220 1.48 2.22 -24.31
CA ASP A 220 0.06 2.53 -24.57
C ASP A 220 -0.84 1.80 -23.57
N MET A 221 -0.87 2.33 -22.34
CA MET A 221 -1.70 1.77 -21.26
C MET A 221 -3.19 2.01 -21.53
N LEU A 222 -3.55 3.12 -22.17
CA LEU A 222 -4.96 3.40 -22.45
C LEU A 222 -5.51 2.44 -23.50
N GLY A 223 -4.76 2.17 -24.58
CA GLY A 223 -5.16 1.22 -25.61
C GLY A 223 -5.07 -0.24 -25.18
N GLY A 224 -4.11 -0.58 -24.31
CA GLY A 224 -3.87 -1.97 -23.87
C GLY A 224 -4.54 -2.38 -22.57
N GLY A 225 -4.98 -1.43 -21.74
CA GLY A 225 -5.42 -1.71 -20.38
C GLY A 225 -6.66 -2.61 -20.29
N ASP A 226 -7.60 -2.44 -21.20
CA ASP A 226 -8.82 -3.28 -21.22
C ASP A 226 -8.51 -4.72 -21.65
N ALA A 227 -7.56 -4.90 -22.57
CA ALA A 227 -7.07 -6.23 -22.93
C ALA A 227 -6.35 -6.90 -21.76
N LEU A 228 -5.50 -6.16 -21.04
CA LEU A 228 -4.83 -6.65 -19.83
C LEU A 228 -5.82 -7.01 -18.75
N ARG A 229 -6.86 -6.16 -18.49
CA ARG A 229 -7.95 -6.47 -17.57
C ARG A 229 -8.63 -7.80 -17.92
N GLY A 230 -8.94 -7.99 -19.20
CA GLY A 230 -9.55 -9.23 -19.71
C GLY A 230 -8.63 -10.44 -19.59
N GLU A 231 -7.31 -10.29 -19.82
CA GLU A 231 -6.34 -11.38 -19.70
C GLU A 231 -6.25 -11.92 -18.25
N VAL A 232 -6.30 -11.03 -17.27
CA VAL A 232 -6.28 -11.39 -15.84
C VAL A 232 -7.69 -11.63 -15.27
N ASP A 233 -8.73 -11.49 -16.09
CA ASP A 233 -10.14 -11.67 -15.70
C ASP A 233 -10.48 -10.83 -14.44
N ALA A 234 -10.00 -9.59 -14.39
CA ALA A 234 -10.34 -8.67 -13.31
C ALA A 234 -11.62 -7.88 -13.66
N ARG A 235 -12.53 -7.69 -12.68
CA ARG A 235 -13.69 -6.83 -12.88
C ARG A 235 -13.27 -5.36 -13.06
N VAL A 236 -12.30 -4.92 -12.27
CA VAL A 236 -11.73 -3.57 -12.32
C VAL A 236 -10.21 -3.65 -12.36
N LEU A 237 -9.60 -2.92 -13.29
CA LEU A 237 -8.17 -2.65 -13.33
C LEU A 237 -7.94 -1.15 -13.12
N VAL A 238 -7.07 -0.79 -12.18
CA VAL A 238 -6.61 0.58 -11.95
C VAL A 238 -5.10 0.65 -12.19
N ILE A 239 -4.67 1.53 -13.10
CA ILE A 239 -3.26 1.80 -13.36
C ILE A 239 -2.93 3.19 -12.82
N THR A 240 -2.07 3.26 -11.79
CA THR A 240 -1.61 4.54 -11.24
C THR A 240 -0.47 5.11 -12.06
N LEU A 241 -0.56 6.42 -12.39
CA LEU A 241 0.34 7.16 -13.28
C LEU A 241 1.14 8.26 -12.55
N GLY A 242 1.31 8.13 -11.24
CA GLY A 242 1.99 9.15 -10.43
C GLY A 242 1.23 10.47 -10.40
N ASP A 243 1.87 11.55 -10.82
CA ASP A 243 1.31 12.91 -10.83
C ASP A 243 0.29 13.15 -11.96
N GLU A 244 0.17 12.24 -12.92
CA GLU A 244 -0.88 12.26 -13.95
C GLU A 244 -2.21 11.64 -13.40
N GLY A 245 -2.19 10.95 -12.26
CA GLY A 245 -3.38 10.35 -11.65
C GLY A 245 -3.50 8.86 -11.91
N MET A 246 -4.62 8.40 -12.45
CA MET A 246 -4.84 6.97 -12.72
C MET A 246 -5.81 6.71 -13.86
N LEU A 247 -5.61 5.60 -14.54
CA LEU A 247 -6.55 5.03 -15.50
C LEU A 247 -7.41 3.96 -14.82
N VAL A 248 -8.69 3.96 -15.12
CA VAL A 248 -9.68 3.02 -14.60
C VAL A 248 -10.30 2.28 -15.77
N PHE A 249 -10.23 0.97 -15.72
CA PHE A 249 -10.84 0.04 -16.67
C PHE A 249 -11.83 -0.83 -15.90
N GLU A 250 -13.09 -0.81 -16.29
CA GLU A 250 -14.16 -1.59 -15.69
C GLU A 250 -14.99 -2.24 -16.78
N ASP A 251 -15.50 -3.44 -16.53
CA ASP A 251 -16.27 -4.19 -17.52
C ASP A 251 -17.47 -3.39 -18.05
N ALA A 252 -17.72 -3.52 -19.36
CA ALA A 252 -18.80 -2.85 -20.09
C ALA A 252 -18.79 -1.30 -19.99
N THR A 253 -17.68 -0.67 -19.58
CA THR A 253 -17.55 0.79 -19.54
C THR A 253 -16.39 1.28 -20.43
N GLN A 254 -16.41 2.55 -20.81
CA GLN A 254 -15.24 3.16 -21.47
C GLN A 254 -14.16 3.42 -20.43
N PRO A 255 -12.87 3.25 -20.78
CA PRO A 255 -11.77 3.61 -19.89
C PRO A 255 -11.89 5.07 -19.43
N ALA A 256 -11.63 5.31 -18.15
CA ALA A 256 -11.69 6.64 -17.56
C ALA A 256 -10.32 7.06 -17.02
N HIS A 257 -9.97 8.34 -17.22
CA HIS A 257 -8.81 8.96 -16.60
C HIS A 257 -9.27 9.82 -15.41
N VAL A 258 -8.74 9.52 -14.24
CA VAL A 258 -8.92 10.31 -13.02
C VAL A 258 -7.64 11.10 -12.79
N ALA A 259 -7.70 12.40 -13.02
CA ALA A 259 -6.55 13.28 -12.81
C ALA A 259 -6.10 13.28 -11.34
N ALA A 260 -4.80 13.42 -11.12
CA ALA A 260 -4.27 13.55 -9.78
C ALA A 260 -4.79 14.84 -9.12
N VAL A 261 -5.21 14.74 -7.86
CA VAL A 261 -5.36 15.94 -7.01
C VAL A 261 -3.95 16.47 -6.75
N ARG A 262 -3.70 17.70 -7.22
CA ARG A 262 -2.35 18.30 -7.16
C ARG A 262 -1.91 18.49 -5.70
N ALA A 263 -0.81 17.87 -5.34
CA ALA A 263 -0.09 18.19 -4.12
C ALA A 263 0.74 19.48 -4.34
N THR A 264 0.67 20.42 -3.42
CA THR A 264 1.45 21.68 -3.49
C THR A 264 2.96 21.40 -3.37
N GLU A 265 3.32 20.33 -2.68
CA GLU A 265 4.69 19.86 -2.48
C GLU A 265 4.68 18.34 -2.37
N VAL A 266 5.62 17.67 -3.02
CA VAL A 266 5.82 16.23 -2.92
C VAL A 266 7.12 15.98 -2.17
N PHE A 267 7.04 15.27 -1.05
CA PHE A 267 8.21 14.91 -0.24
C PHE A 267 8.63 13.47 -0.42
N ASP A 268 7.66 12.57 -0.46
CA ASP A 268 7.92 11.14 -0.57
C ASP A 268 6.71 10.45 -1.20
N VAL A 269 6.93 9.67 -2.24
CA VAL A 269 5.87 8.90 -2.91
C VAL A 269 5.65 7.51 -2.30
N THR A 270 6.43 7.16 -1.28
CA THR A 270 6.35 5.87 -0.59
C THR A 270 4.97 5.70 0.07
N GLY A 271 4.31 4.58 -0.21
CA GLY A 271 3.00 4.26 0.37
C GLY A 271 1.80 4.92 -0.31
N ALA A 272 2.01 5.77 -1.34
CA ALA A 272 0.90 6.34 -2.11
C ALA A 272 0.05 5.24 -2.79
N GLY A 273 0.69 4.24 -3.38
CA GLY A 273 0.03 3.07 -3.97
C GLY A 273 -0.78 2.27 -2.95
N ASP A 274 -0.23 2.10 -1.74
CA ASP A 274 -0.90 1.41 -0.62
C ASP A 274 -2.14 2.17 -0.14
N THR A 275 -2.05 3.50 -0.12
CA THR A 275 -3.19 4.37 0.20
C THR A 275 -4.27 4.26 -0.87
N VAL A 276 -3.89 4.29 -2.16
CA VAL A 276 -4.83 4.12 -3.28
C VAL A 276 -5.57 2.79 -3.18
N ILE A 277 -4.86 1.66 -3.02
CA ILE A 277 -5.53 0.35 -2.98
C ILE A 277 -6.43 0.22 -1.74
N ALA A 278 -6.07 0.77 -0.59
CA ALA A 278 -6.90 0.76 0.61
C ALA A 278 -8.23 1.51 0.39
N VAL A 279 -8.17 2.73 -0.19
CA VAL A 279 -9.37 3.52 -0.49
C VAL A 279 -10.24 2.84 -1.53
N LEU A 280 -9.64 2.30 -2.61
CA LEU A 280 -10.37 1.56 -3.65
C LEU A 280 -11.07 0.31 -3.08
N THR A 281 -10.39 -0.45 -2.22
CA THR A 281 -10.97 -1.62 -1.54
C THR A 281 -12.17 -1.24 -0.68
N LEU A 282 -12.03 -0.18 0.14
CA LEU A 282 -13.13 0.31 0.97
C LEU A 282 -14.30 0.84 0.12
N GLY A 283 -14.01 1.58 -0.95
CA GLY A 283 -15.01 2.07 -1.88
C GLY A 283 -15.80 0.96 -2.56
N LEU A 284 -15.10 -0.11 -2.97
CA LEU A 284 -15.70 -1.31 -3.55
C LEU A 284 -16.76 -1.91 -2.62
N ILE A 285 -16.39 -2.19 -1.35
CA ILE A 285 -17.31 -2.81 -0.38
C ILE A 285 -18.32 -1.83 0.23
N ALA A 286 -18.08 -0.52 0.11
CA ALA A 286 -19.05 0.52 0.43
C ALA A 286 -20.13 0.68 -0.66
N GLY A 287 -19.96 0.04 -1.84
CA GLY A 287 -20.85 0.17 -2.99
C GLY A 287 -20.75 1.54 -3.66
N LEU A 288 -19.60 2.20 -3.60
CA LEU A 288 -19.31 3.37 -4.41
C LEU A 288 -18.98 2.93 -5.85
N SER A 289 -19.23 3.83 -6.83
CA SER A 289 -18.73 3.58 -8.19
C SER A 289 -17.20 3.56 -8.19
N THR A 290 -16.62 2.79 -9.10
CA THR A 290 -15.15 2.69 -9.25
C THR A 290 -14.53 4.06 -9.51
N LEU A 291 -15.16 4.87 -10.37
CA LEU A 291 -14.70 6.23 -10.67
C LEU A 291 -14.70 7.12 -9.42
N ARG A 292 -15.75 7.02 -8.59
CA ARG A 292 -15.82 7.78 -7.35
C ARG A 292 -14.76 7.34 -6.34
N SER A 293 -14.57 6.04 -6.19
CA SER A 293 -13.51 5.46 -5.35
C SER A 293 -12.12 5.92 -5.79
N ALA A 294 -11.87 6.01 -7.10
CA ALA A 294 -10.62 6.51 -7.66
C ALA A 294 -10.40 8.00 -7.40
N GLN A 295 -11.46 8.83 -7.43
CA GLN A 295 -11.36 10.25 -7.05
C GLN A 295 -10.99 10.42 -5.56
N LEU A 296 -11.62 9.65 -4.66
CA LEU A 296 -11.28 9.62 -3.24
C LEU A 296 -9.84 9.14 -3.02
N ALA A 297 -9.42 8.11 -3.76
CA ALA A 297 -8.07 7.57 -3.70
C ALA A 297 -7.01 8.57 -4.17
N SER A 298 -7.29 9.34 -5.23
CA SER A 298 -6.43 10.43 -5.71
C SER A 298 -6.28 11.53 -4.66
N ALA A 299 -7.38 11.93 -4.00
CA ALA A 299 -7.33 12.89 -2.91
C ALA A 299 -6.51 12.38 -1.72
N ALA A 300 -6.70 11.12 -1.31
CA ALA A 300 -5.92 10.49 -0.24
C ALA A 300 -4.42 10.42 -0.59
N ALA A 301 -4.08 10.02 -1.81
CA ALA A 301 -2.70 9.98 -2.29
C ALA A 301 -2.04 11.36 -2.24
N SER A 302 -2.75 12.43 -2.62
CA SER A 302 -2.23 13.81 -2.58
C SER A 302 -1.86 14.28 -1.17
N ILE A 303 -2.42 13.68 -0.13
CA ILE A 303 -2.13 13.98 1.27
C ILE A 303 -0.86 13.24 1.70
N VAL A 304 -0.78 11.94 1.42
CA VAL A 304 0.31 11.10 1.92
C VAL A 304 1.64 11.43 1.26
N VAL A 305 1.67 11.80 -0.04
CA VAL A 305 2.92 12.20 -0.73
C VAL A 305 3.54 13.48 -0.18
N ARG A 306 2.83 14.23 0.66
CA ARG A 306 3.32 15.42 1.38
C ARG A 306 3.97 15.08 2.72
N ARG A 307 4.07 13.80 3.07
CA ARG A 307 4.61 13.30 4.33
C ARG A 307 5.79 12.37 4.06
N LEU A 308 6.77 12.36 4.95
CA LEU A 308 7.92 11.48 4.82
C LEU A 308 7.54 10.05 5.26
N GLY A 309 7.93 9.06 4.45
CA GLY A 309 7.73 7.65 4.74
C GLY A 309 6.27 7.20 4.65
N VAL A 310 5.99 6.01 5.22
CA VAL A 310 4.63 5.44 5.25
C VAL A 310 3.71 6.35 6.08
N ALA A 311 2.75 6.97 5.41
CA ALA A 311 1.78 7.89 5.99
C ALA A 311 0.36 7.44 5.67
N VAL A 312 -0.62 7.94 6.41
CA VAL A 312 -2.04 7.68 6.20
C VAL A 312 -2.82 8.98 5.98
N ALA A 313 -3.94 8.89 5.29
CA ALA A 313 -4.89 9.99 5.13
C ALA A 313 -6.14 9.71 5.95
N THR A 314 -6.60 10.71 6.70
CA THR A 314 -7.85 10.62 7.45
C THR A 314 -9.05 11.03 6.60
N ALA A 315 -10.25 10.65 7.02
CA ALA A 315 -11.50 11.02 6.36
C ALA A 315 -11.66 12.55 6.19
N ASP A 316 -11.37 13.31 7.25
CA ASP A 316 -11.49 14.76 7.23
C ASP A 316 -10.49 15.42 6.27
N GLU A 317 -9.28 14.90 6.20
CA GLU A 317 -8.25 15.37 5.26
C GLU A 317 -8.62 15.12 3.81
N ILE A 318 -9.21 13.95 3.48
CA ILE A 318 -9.68 13.63 2.13
C ILE A 318 -10.77 14.63 1.71
N VAL A 319 -11.76 14.87 2.58
CA VAL A 319 -12.82 15.87 2.29
C VAL A 319 -12.23 17.27 2.09
N ALA A 320 -11.23 17.66 2.89
CA ALA A 320 -10.56 18.94 2.72
C ALA A 320 -9.80 19.05 1.39
N ALA A 321 -9.12 17.97 0.98
CA ALA A 321 -8.38 17.93 -0.29
C ALA A 321 -9.31 18.03 -1.51
N LEU A 322 -10.47 17.35 -1.49
CA LEU A 322 -11.48 17.44 -2.55
C LEU A 322 -12.05 18.85 -2.69
N LYS A 323 -12.32 19.52 -1.57
CA LYS A 323 -12.79 20.93 -1.59
C LYS A 323 -11.80 21.85 -2.29
N ASN A 324 -10.51 21.69 -1.97
CA ASN A 324 -9.45 22.53 -2.54
C ASN A 324 -9.20 22.23 -4.03
N ALA A 325 -9.52 21.03 -4.51
CA ALA A 325 -9.38 20.66 -5.92
C ALA A 325 -10.54 21.17 -6.79
N SER A 326 -11.67 21.55 -6.18
CA SER A 326 -12.88 22.05 -6.86
C SER A 326 -12.89 23.57 -7.04
N VAL A 327 -11.88 24.29 -6.55
CA VAL A 327 -11.67 25.73 -6.67
C VAL A 327 -10.59 26.01 -7.72
#